data_e8b4f8ac164d107b2a530070e7ac0aca
#
_entry.id   e8b4f8ac164d107b2a530070e7ac0aca
#
_cell.length_a   1.000
_cell.length_b   1.000
_cell.length_c   1.000
_cell.angle_alpha   90.00
_cell.angle_beta   90.00
_cell.angle_gamma   90.00
#
_symmetry.space_group_name_H-M   'P 1'
#
loop_
_entity.id
_entity.type
_entity.pdbx_description
1 polymer ?
#
loop_
_entity_poly.entity_id
_entity_poly.type
_entity_poly.pdbx_seq_one_letter_code
_entity_poly.pdbx_strand_id
1 'polypeptide(L)'
;MFSSPFGDDLPQCGPKIPTASKLIIALAFQHARRQYQGMDNSSGVGVLDKAALVLSALETGPTTLAGLVAATGLARPTAHRLAVALEHHRLVSRDLQGRFVLGPRLGELASAAGEDRLLATAGPVLARLRDITGESAQMFRRQGDYRVCVATAERMSGLRDSVPIGTQLTMSAGSAAQVLLAWEEPERMQRGLRGSRYSAVALAAVRRRGWAHSVGEREPGVASVSAPVRSPSGKVIAAVSVSGPIERLSRQPGRLHAPAVIAAAERLSEVLRRSGGE
;
A
#
# COMPACT_ATOMS: atom_id res chain seq x y z
N MET A 1 18.68 44.36 -54.46
CA MET A 1 17.22 44.48 -54.54
C MET A 1 16.66 43.09 -54.68
N PHE A 2 16.26 42.46 -53.60
CA PHE A 2 15.16 41.47 -53.50
C PHE A 2 15.09 41.04 -52.04
N SER A 3 14.08 41.56 -51.38
CA SER A 3 13.69 41.22 -50.01
C SER A 3 13.05 39.84 -49.98
N SER A 4 13.40 39.02 -48.98
CA SER A 4 12.70 37.79 -48.64
C SER A 4 11.93 37.98 -47.32
N PRO A 5 10.62 37.74 -47.28
CA PRO A 5 9.84 37.75 -46.07
C PRO A 5 9.48 36.31 -45.68
N PHE A 6 10.10 35.77 -44.64
CA PHE A 6 9.50 34.63 -43.90
C PHE A 6 9.79 34.87 -42.44
N GLY A 7 8.71 35.25 -41.75
CA GLY A 7 8.70 35.37 -40.30
C GLY A 7 8.69 33.99 -39.66
N ASP A 8 9.52 33.86 -38.63
CA ASP A 8 9.53 32.75 -37.67
C ASP A 8 8.34 32.87 -36.71
N ASP A 9 7.24 32.15 -37.00
CA ASP A 9 6.18 31.90 -36.02
C ASP A 9 5.99 30.38 -35.90
N LEU A 10 6.74 29.78 -34.98
CA LEU A 10 6.46 28.42 -34.51
C LEU A 10 5.57 28.49 -33.25
N PRO A 11 4.37 27.93 -33.25
CA PRO A 11 3.55 27.90 -32.04
C PRO A 11 4.14 26.92 -31.03
N GLN A 12 4.52 27.47 -29.86
CA GLN A 12 4.83 26.66 -28.66
C GLN A 12 3.54 26.08 -28.11
N CYS A 13 3.19 24.87 -28.57
CA CYS A 13 2.06 24.09 -28.05
C CYS A 13 2.59 22.94 -27.18
N GLY A 14 2.95 23.28 -25.94
CA GLY A 14 3.10 22.29 -24.87
C GLY A 14 1.85 22.32 -23.98
N PRO A 15 1.28 21.18 -23.54
CA PRO A 15 0.08 21.21 -22.72
C PRO A 15 0.38 21.86 -21.37
N LYS A 16 -0.22 23.04 -21.13
CA LYS A 16 -0.23 23.68 -19.81
C LYS A 16 -1.04 22.83 -18.85
N ILE A 17 -0.37 22.13 -17.94
CA ILE A 17 -1.02 21.37 -16.86
C ILE A 17 -1.79 22.40 -16.00
N PRO A 18 -3.11 22.24 -15.80
CA PRO A 18 -3.92 23.17 -15.03
C PRO A 18 -3.40 23.31 -13.59
N THR A 19 -3.42 24.52 -13.07
CA THR A 19 -2.95 24.88 -11.72
C THR A 19 -3.63 24.07 -10.61
N ALA A 20 -4.87 23.62 -10.85
CA ALA A 20 -5.62 22.73 -9.95
C ALA A 20 -4.96 21.34 -9.77
N SER A 21 -4.39 20.77 -10.84
CA SER A 21 -3.70 19.47 -10.74
C SER A 21 -2.41 19.54 -9.91
N LYS A 22 -1.68 20.66 -9.99
CA LYS A 22 -0.48 20.89 -9.15
C LYS A 22 -0.84 21.06 -7.68
N LEU A 23 -1.98 21.67 -7.38
CA LEU A 23 -2.45 21.86 -6.00
C LEU A 23 -2.93 20.54 -5.38
N ILE A 24 -3.62 19.70 -6.15
CA ILE A 24 -4.08 18.37 -5.71
C ILE A 24 -2.89 17.44 -5.44
N ILE A 25 -1.86 17.48 -6.31
CA ILE A 25 -0.62 16.71 -6.12
C ILE A 25 0.13 17.23 -4.87
N ALA A 26 0.22 18.54 -4.67
CA ALA A 26 0.87 19.13 -3.49
C ALA A 26 0.10 18.82 -2.19
N LEU A 27 -1.23 18.83 -2.20
CA LEU A 27 -2.07 18.45 -1.05
C LEU A 27 -1.99 16.95 -0.75
N ALA A 28 -1.95 16.08 -1.76
CA ALA A 28 -1.71 14.66 -1.59
C ALA A 28 -0.33 14.37 -1.01
N PHE A 29 0.71 15.11 -1.45
CA PHE A 29 2.06 15.05 -0.87
C PHE A 29 2.12 15.56 0.57
N GLN A 30 1.39 16.63 0.92
CA GLN A 30 1.32 17.12 2.28
C GLN A 30 0.54 16.17 3.20
N HIS A 31 -0.50 15.51 2.69
CA HIS A 31 -1.27 14.53 3.45
C HIS A 31 -0.47 13.24 3.71
N ALA A 32 0.24 12.74 2.71
CA ALA A 32 1.18 11.64 2.87
C ALA A 32 2.30 12.00 3.86
N ARG A 33 2.84 13.23 3.79
CA ARG A 33 3.86 13.73 4.71
C ARG A 33 3.37 13.81 6.17
N ARG A 34 2.11 14.19 6.41
CA ARG A 34 1.52 14.22 7.76
C ARG A 34 1.29 12.82 8.34
N GLN A 35 0.95 11.84 7.53
CA GLN A 35 0.81 10.45 7.99
C GLN A 35 2.16 9.82 8.34
N TYR A 36 3.25 10.21 7.65
CA TYR A 36 4.61 9.74 7.97
C TYR A 36 5.27 10.46 9.15
N GLN A 37 4.86 11.68 9.50
CA GLN A 37 5.43 12.47 10.61
C GLN A 37 4.87 12.11 11.99
N GLY A 38 3.85 11.25 12.07
CA GLY A 38 3.23 10.84 13.34
C GLY A 38 3.74 9.53 13.94
N MET A 39 4.66 8.84 13.26
CA MET A 39 5.26 7.60 13.76
C MET A 39 6.73 7.87 14.07
N ASP A 40 7.09 7.65 15.32
CA ASP A 40 8.48 7.60 15.77
C ASP A 40 9.12 6.35 15.12
N ASN A 41 9.55 6.52 13.86
CA ASN A 41 10.11 5.45 13.02
C ASN A 41 11.63 5.34 13.24
N SER A 42 12.09 5.75 14.42
CA SER A 42 13.47 5.63 14.83
C SER A 42 13.72 4.21 15.32
N SER A 43 14.58 3.48 14.60
CA SER A 43 15.03 2.15 15.01
C SER A 43 16.06 2.21 16.16
N GLY A 44 16.48 3.43 16.57
CA GLY A 44 17.61 3.67 17.48
C GLY A 44 18.96 3.56 16.77
N VAL A 45 19.00 3.18 15.48
CA VAL A 45 20.22 3.09 14.68
C VAL A 45 20.18 4.11 13.55
N GLY A 46 20.53 5.36 13.85
CA GLY A 46 20.30 6.50 12.98
C GLY A 46 20.90 6.42 11.57
N VAL A 47 21.91 5.56 11.32
CA VAL A 47 22.43 5.32 9.97
C VAL A 47 21.46 4.45 9.16
N LEU A 48 20.81 3.45 9.78
CA LEU A 48 19.83 2.61 9.12
C LEU A 48 18.55 3.40 8.82
N ASP A 49 18.11 4.23 9.75
CA ASP A 49 16.94 5.09 9.54
C ASP A 49 17.14 6.03 8.35
N LYS A 50 18.33 6.65 8.24
CA LYS A 50 18.68 7.51 7.11
C LYS A 50 18.83 6.73 5.79
N ALA A 51 19.38 5.52 5.83
CA ALA A 51 19.47 4.66 4.64
C ALA A 51 18.07 4.25 4.14
N ALA A 52 17.16 3.90 5.06
CA ALA A 52 15.76 3.62 4.73
C ALA A 52 15.06 4.83 4.07
N LEU A 53 15.30 6.06 4.59
CA LEU A 53 14.76 7.29 3.96
C LEU A 53 15.26 7.46 2.51
N VAL A 54 16.53 7.16 2.22
CA VAL A 54 17.07 7.23 0.85
C VAL A 54 16.38 6.19 -0.05
N LEU A 55 16.21 4.95 0.41
CA LEU A 55 15.53 3.91 -0.36
C LEU A 55 14.05 4.28 -0.62
N SER A 56 13.33 4.75 0.40
CA SER A 56 11.93 5.18 0.25
C SER A 56 11.77 6.37 -0.71
N ALA A 57 12.73 7.29 -0.74
CA ALA A 57 12.69 8.38 -1.72
C ALA A 57 12.84 7.88 -3.17
N LEU A 58 13.47 6.73 -3.40
CA LEU A 58 13.64 6.11 -4.71
C LEU A 58 12.45 5.23 -5.15
N GLU A 59 11.51 4.91 -4.26
CA GLU A 59 10.27 4.19 -4.59
C GLU A 59 9.40 5.00 -5.57
N THR A 60 9.48 6.33 -5.53
CA THR A 60 8.72 7.22 -6.43
C THR A 60 9.32 7.32 -7.84
N GLY A 61 10.51 6.76 -8.06
CA GLY A 61 11.21 6.72 -9.35
C GLY A 61 12.61 7.34 -9.35
N PRO A 62 13.25 7.39 -10.52
CA PRO A 62 14.61 7.89 -10.68
C PRO A 62 14.76 9.33 -10.21
N THR A 63 15.79 9.63 -9.40
CA THR A 63 16.01 10.98 -8.88
C THR A 63 17.48 11.37 -8.84
N THR A 64 17.77 12.67 -8.82
CA THR A 64 19.13 13.22 -8.68
C THR A 64 19.51 13.36 -7.22
N LEU A 65 20.80 13.65 -6.93
CA LEU A 65 21.22 13.97 -5.56
C LEU A 65 20.45 15.16 -4.96
N ALA A 66 20.13 16.17 -5.77
CA ALA A 66 19.32 17.30 -5.31
C ALA A 66 17.89 16.85 -4.94
N GLY A 67 17.31 15.96 -5.74
CA GLY A 67 16.01 15.35 -5.46
C GLY A 67 16.00 14.50 -4.18
N LEU A 68 17.06 13.69 -3.94
CA LEU A 68 17.22 12.95 -2.69
C LEU A 68 17.28 13.88 -1.47
N VAL A 69 18.06 14.96 -1.55
CA VAL A 69 18.15 15.98 -0.48
C VAL A 69 16.78 16.59 -0.21
N ALA A 70 16.05 16.97 -1.26
CA ALA A 70 14.72 17.57 -1.12
C ALA A 70 13.69 16.58 -0.53
N ALA A 71 13.73 15.31 -0.94
CA ALA A 71 12.80 14.28 -0.48
C ALA A 71 13.07 13.81 0.96
N THR A 72 14.35 13.65 1.33
CA THR A 72 14.75 13.10 2.63
C THR A 72 14.98 14.13 3.71
N GLY A 73 15.24 15.40 3.35
CA GLY A 73 15.66 16.45 4.29
C GLY A 73 17.08 16.27 4.85
N LEU A 74 17.85 15.29 4.35
CA LEU A 74 19.23 15.05 4.78
C LEU A 74 20.17 16.12 4.23
N ALA A 75 21.22 16.46 4.99
CA ALA A 75 22.28 17.31 4.49
C ALA A 75 22.94 16.66 3.25
N ARG A 76 23.25 17.45 2.23
CA ARG A 76 23.81 16.99 0.95
C ARG A 76 25.00 16.02 1.08
N PRO A 77 26.00 16.25 1.95
CA PRO A 77 27.09 15.29 2.16
C PRO A 77 26.62 13.96 2.71
N THR A 78 25.63 13.97 3.60
CA THR A 78 25.06 12.76 4.20
C THR A 78 24.27 11.97 3.17
N ALA A 79 23.37 12.61 2.42
CA ALA A 79 22.62 11.96 1.36
C ALA A 79 23.56 11.35 0.29
N HIS A 80 24.59 12.06 -0.11
CA HIS A 80 25.59 11.57 -1.07
C HIS A 80 26.33 10.33 -0.55
N ARG A 81 26.89 10.40 0.67
CA ARG A 81 27.62 9.25 1.27
C ARG A 81 26.74 8.02 1.42
N LEU A 82 25.49 8.19 1.85
CA LEU A 82 24.54 7.09 1.94
C LEU A 82 24.17 6.51 0.58
N ALA A 83 23.90 7.35 -0.42
CA ALA A 83 23.60 6.89 -1.77
C ALA A 83 24.77 6.10 -2.37
N VAL A 84 26.02 6.56 -2.22
CA VAL A 84 27.23 5.84 -2.66
C VAL A 84 27.44 4.53 -1.88
N ALA A 85 27.21 4.54 -0.58
CA ALA A 85 27.32 3.31 0.22
C ALA A 85 26.25 2.27 -0.19
N LEU A 86 25.01 2.71 -0.41
CA LEU A 86 23.95 1.84 -0.90
C LEU A 86 24.22 1.36 -2.34
N GLU A 87 24.83 2.19 -3.19
CA GLU A 87 25.28 1.82 -4.53
C GLU A 87 26.39 0.75 -4.49
N HIS A 88 27.36 0.88 -3.58
CA HIS A 88 28.37 -0.14 -3.34
C HIS A 88 27.77 -1.50 -2.97
N HIS A 89 26.70 -1.50 -2.18
CA HIS A 89 25.95 -2.71 -1.81
C HIS A 89 24.89 -3.12 -2.85
N ARG A 90 24.83 -2.46 -4.00
CA ARG A 90 23.87 -2.73 -5.08
C ARG A 90 22.41 -2.58 -4.68
N LEU A 91 22.13 -1.95 -3.53
CA LEU A 91 20.78 -1.59 -3.07
C LEU A 91 20.23 -0.36 -3.82
N VAL A 92 21.13 0.48 -4.32
CA VAL A 92 20.89 1.61 -5.21
C VAL A 92 21.74 1.39 -6.46
N SER A 93 21.32 1.96 -7.58
CA SER A 93 22.05 1.96 -8.85
C SER A 93 21.89 3.31 -9.54
N ARG A 94 22.49 3.47 -10.72
CA ARG A 94 22.28 4.65 -11.57
C ARG A 94 21.70 4.25 -12.91
N ASP A 95 20.75 5.05 -13.38
CA ASP A 95 20.25 4.93 -14.74
C ASP A 95 21.23 5.53 -15.77
N LEU A 96 20.88 5.45 -17.05
CA LEU A 96 21.68 5.99 -18.15
C LEU A 96 21.87 7.51 -18.09
N GLN A 97 21.06 8.23 -17.34
CA GLN A 97 21.15 9.67 -17.10
C GLN A 97 21.93 9.99 -15.81
N GLY A 98 22.50 9.00 -15.13
CA GLY A 98 23.24 9.15 -13.89
C GLY A 98 22.36 9.42 -12.65
N ARG A 99 21.02 9.28 -12.75
CA ARG A 99 20.09 9.44 -11.64
C ARG A 99 20.09 8.18 -10.78
N PHE A 100 19.89 8.33 -9.48
CA PHE A 100 19.75 7.23 -8.56
C PHE A 100 18.41 6.50 -8.76
N VAL A 101 18.46 5.17 -8.75
CA VAL A 101 17.32 4.24 -8.84
C VAL A 101 17.51 3.12 -7.82
N LEU A 102 16.44 2.38 -7.50
CA LEU A 102 16.54 1.14 -6.71
C LEU A 102 17.43 0.12 -7.44
N GLY A 103 18.35 -0.51 -6.70
CA GLY A 103 19.35 -1.40 -7.26
C GLY A 103 18.90 -2.87 -7.33
N PRO A 104 19.61 -3.71 -8.13
CA PRO A 104 19.23 -5.10 -8.38
C PRO A 104 19.30 -6.00 -7.14
N ARG A 105 20.10 -5.65 -6.14
CA ARG A 105 20.21 -6.43 -4.90
C ARG A 105 18.90 -6.55 -4.15
N LEU A 106 18.01 -5.57 -4.28
CA LEU A 106 16.67 -5.62 -3.67
C LEU A 106 15.82 -6.76 -4.27
N GLY A 107 15.92 -6.98 -5.59
CA GLY A 107 15.28 -8.12 -6.25
C GLY A 107 15.89 -9.46 -5.82
N GLU A 108 17.21 -9.54 -5.69
CA GLU A 108 17.91 -10.74 -5.20
C GLU A 108 17.50 -11.08 -3.75
N LEU A 109 17.41 -10.07 -2.87
CA LEU A 109 16.97 -10.25 -1.49
C LEU A 109 15.50 -10.67 -1.40
N ALA A 110 14.63 -10.09 -2.23
CA ALA A 110 13.24 -10.48 -2.32
C ALA A 110 13.09 -11.94 -2.79
N SER A 111 13.87 -12.35 -3.79
CA SER A 111 13.91 -13.73 -4.27
C SER A 111 14.46 -14.71 -3.22
N ALA A 112 15.51 -14.32 -2.50
CA ALA A 112 16.10 -15.12 -1.43
C ALA A 112 15.22 -15.22 -0.18
N ALA A 113 14.38 -14.21 0.07
CA ALA A 113 13.36 -14.26 1.14
C ALA A 113 12.23 -15.26 0.84
N GLY A 114 12.29 -15.95 -0.28
CA GLY A 114 11.27 -16.79 -0.86
C GLY A 114 10.31 -15.94 -1.69
N GLU A 115 10.10 -16.33 -2.94
CA GLU A 115 9.02 -15.72 -3.73
C GLU A 115 7.75 -15.81 -2.90
N ASP A 116 7.23 -14.67 -2.45
CA ASP A 116 5.94 -14.63 -1.82
C ASP A 116 4.87 -14.83 -2.90
N ARG A 117 4.64 -16.12 -3.25
CA ARG A 117 3.69 -16.54 -4.30
C ARG A 117 2.31 -15.92 -4.08
N LEU A 118 1.99 -15.61 -2.82
CA LEU A 118 0.79 -14.88 -2.49
C LEU A 118 0.81 -13.47 -3.11
N LEU A 119 1.93 -12.74 -2.98
CA LEU A 119 2.06 -11.40 -3.56
C LEU A 119 2.07 -11.43 -5.08
N ALA A 120 2.79 -12.38 -5.69
CA ALA A 120 2.82 -12.56 -7.14
C ALA A 120 1.42 -12.80 -7.74
N THR A 121 0.55 -13.49 -7.00
CA THR A 121 -0.82 -13.81 -7.45
C THR A 121 -1.84 -12.76 -7.04
N ALA A 122 -1.54 -11.91 -6.07
CA ALA A 122 -2.48 -10.95 -5.53
C ALA A 122 -2.96 -9.93 -6.56
N GLY A 123 -2.08 -9.40 -7.40
CA GLY A 123 -2.42 -8.37 -8.40
C GLY A 123 -3.60 -8.72 -9.29
N PRO A 124 -3.54 -9.82 -10.06
CA PRO A 124 -4.66 -10.26 -10.92
C PRO A 124 -5.95 -10.56 -10.15
N VAL A 125 -5.86 -11.15 -8.95
CA VAL A 125 -7.04 -11.46 -8.12
C VAL A 125 -7.71 -10.20 -7.62
N LEU A 126 -6.94 -9.22 -7.13
CA LEU A 126 -7.45 -7.94 -6.66
C LEU A 126 -8.01 -7.09 -7.83
N ALA A 127 -7.36 -7.10 -9.00
CA ALA A 127 -7.89 -6.43 -10.18
C ALA A 127 -9.27 -6.97 -10.57
N ARG A 128 -9.42 -8.30 -10.61
CA ARG A 128 -10.73 -8.93 -10.86
C ARG A 128 -11.76 -8.59 -9.77
N LEU A 129 -11.35 -8.57 -8.50
CA LEU A 129 -12.25 -8.20 -7.39
C LEU A 129 -12.72 -6.76 -7.52
N ARG A 130 -11.81 -5.82 -7.84
CA ARG A 130 -12.14 -4.43 -8.17
C ARG A 130 -13.17 -4.34 -9.30
N ASP A 131 -12.95 -5.07 -10.38
CA ASP A 131 -13.81 -5.01 -11.57
C ASP A 131 -15.21 -5.56 -11.29
N ILE A 132 -15.33 -6.62 -10.47
CA ILE A 132 -16.62 -7.20 -10.05
C ILE A 132 -17.36 -6.25 -9.11
N THR A 133 -16.66 -5.62 -8.16
CA THR A 133 -17.30 -4.80 -7.13
C THR A 133 -17.43 -3.34 -7.50
N GLY A 134 -16.64 -2.87 -8.47
CA GLY A 134 -16.52 -1.47 -8.85
C GLY A 134 -15.80 -0.61 -7.81
N GLU A 135 -15.17 -1.19 -6.78
CA GLU A 135 -14.49 -0.49 -5.70
C GLU A 135 -13.03 -0.91 -5.56
N SER A 136 -12.23 -0.11 -4.83
CA SER A 136 -10.83 -0.44 -4.57
C SER A 136 -10.69 -1.73 -3.78
N ALA A 137 -9.77 -2.60 -4.21
CA ALA A 137 -9.46 -3.87 -3.57
C ALA A 137 -8.03 -3.86 -3.04
N GLN A 138 -7.82 -4.34 -1.82
CA GLN A 138 -6.51 -4.34 -1.15
C GLN A 138 -6.26 -5.69 -0.47
N MET A 139 -4.99 -6.01 -0.27
CA MET A 139 -4.56 -7.11 0.59
C MET A 139 -3.67 -6.58 1.70
N PHE A 140 -3.99 -6.97 2.94
CA PHE A 140 -3.27 -6.55 4.14
C PHE A 140 -2.62 -7.75 4.83
N ARG A 141 -1.40 -7.53 5.36
CA ARG A 141 -0.74 -8.43 6.31
C ARG A 141 -0.56 -7.75 7.66
N ARG A 142 -0.64 -8.52 8.73
CA ARG A 142 -0.37 -8.01 10.06
C ARG A 142 1.13 -7.89 10.31
N GLN A 143 1.53 -6.74 10.87
CA GLN A 143 2.88 -6.48 11.34
C GLN A 143 2.80 -5.82 12.73
N GLY A 144 2.95 -6.61 13.78
CA GLY A 144 2.76 -6.13 15.16
C GLY A 144 1.34 -5.62 15.41
N ASP A 145 1.23 -4.35 15.81
CA ASP A 145 -0.02 -3.65 16.09
C ASP A 145 -0.59 -2.90 14.87
N TYR A 146 0.00 -3.13 13.70
CA TYR A 146 -0.42 -2.56 12.42
C TYR A 146 -0.80 -3.64 11.43
N ARG A 147 -1.55 -3.25 10.41
CA ARG A 147 -1.69 -3.99 9.17
C ARG A 147 -1.08 -3.17 8.03
N VAL A 148 -0.29 -3.82 7.20
CA VAL A 148 0.39 -3.21 6.06
C VAL A 148 -0.34 -3.59 4.79
N CYS A 149 -0.64 -2.63 3.93
CA CYS A 149 -1.14 -2.89 2.58
C CYS A 149 0.02 -3.47 1.74
N VAL A 150 -0.12 -4.73 1.31
CA VAL A 150 0.92 -5.43 0.55
C VAL A 150 0.59 -5.57 -0.93
N ALA A 151 -0.67 -5.38 -1.32
CA ALA A 151 -1.11 -5.32 -2.70
C ALA A 151 -2.40 -4.50 -2.79
N THR A 152 -2.59 -3.79 -3.92
CA THR A 152 -3.79 -2.97 -4.17
C THR A 152 -4.17 -3.00 -5.65
N ALA A 153 -5.47 -2.89 -5.91
CA ALA A 153 -6.05 -2.59 -7.20
C ALA A 153 -7.09 -1.47 -6.99
N GLU A 154 -6.69 -0.24 -7.26
CA GLU A 154 -7.55 0.91 -7.06
C GLU A 154 -8.67 1.00 -8.10
N ARG A 155 -9.82 1.51 -7.69
CA ARG A 155 -10.89 1.92 -8.59
C ARG A 155 -10.34 2.91 -9.63
N MET A 156 -10.69 2.69 -10.90
CA MET A 156 -10.10 3.42 -12.03
C MET A 156 -10.52 4.89 -12.10
N SER A 157 -11.69 5.25 -11.59
CA SER A 157 -12.22 6.62 -11.70
C SER A 157 -13.14 7.00 -10.54
N GLY A 158 -13.27 8.30 -10.30
CA GLY A 158 -14.13 8.87 -9.26
C GLY A 158 -13.56 8.75 -7.84
N LEU A 159 -14.38 9.14 -6.87
CA LEU A 159 -14.04 9.08 -5.44
C LEU A 159 -13.78 7.62 -5.04
N ARG A 160 -12.65 7.38 -4.37
CA ARG A 160 -12.23 6.04 -3.94
C ARG A 160 -11.50 6.09 -2.61
N ASP A 161 -11.50 4.97 -1.93
CA ASP A 161 -10.58 4.73 -0.81
C ASP A 161 -9.23 4.29 -1.39
N SER A 162 -8.21 5.15 -1.28
CA SER A 162 -6.87 4.90 -1.79
C SER A 162 -5.96 4.50 -0.64
N VAL A 163 -5.44 3.28 -0.70
CA VAL A 163 -4.49 2.75 0.28
C VAL A 163 -3.28 2.20 -0.48
N PRO A 164 -2.23 3.02 -0.68
CA PRO A 164 -1.02 2.61 -1.37
C PRO A 164 -0.33 1.41 -0.71
N ILE A 165 0.42 0.64 -1.51
CA ILE A 165 1.29 -0.44 -0.99
C ILE A 165 2.29 0.17 0.00
N GLY A 166 2.55 -0.53 1.11
CA GLY A 166 3.40 -0.06 2.21
C GLY A 166 2.66 0.76 3.28
N THR A 167 1.44 1.23 3.01
CA THR A 167 0.66 1.98 4.01
C THR A 167 0.40 1.13 5.24
N GLN A 168 0.76 1.65 6.40
CA GLN A 168 0.49 1.05 7.70
C GLN A 168 -0.79 1.64 8.29
N LEU A 169 -1.73 0.79 8.65
CA LEU A 169 -2.97 1.14 9.32
C LEU A 169 -3.03 0.42 10.66
N THR A 170 -3.58 1.08 11.68
CA THR A 170 -3.72 0.47 13.00
C THR A 170 -4.65 -0.74 12.99
N MET A 171 -4.46 -1.65 13.92
CA MET A 171 -5.35 -2.79 14.13
C MET A 171 -6.63 -2.41 14.89
N SER A 172 -6.81 -1.15 15.30
CA SER A 172 -7.93 -0.71 16.14
C SER A 172 -9.25 -0.50 15.42
N ALA A 173 -9.28 -0.46 14.08
CA ALA A 173 -10.49 -0.18 13.32
C ALA A 173 -10.46 -0.78 11.91
N GLY A 174 -11.62 -1.10 11.36
CA GLY A 174 -11.80 -1.56 9.99
C GLY A 174 -11.90 -3.08 9.83
N SER A 175 -12.56 -3.52 8.77
CA SER A 175 -12.89 -4.93 8.54
C SER A 175 -11.66 -5.83 8.39
N ALA A 176 -10.57 -5.36 7.74
CA ALA A 176 -9.34 -6.12 7.61
C ALA A 176 -8.65 -6.34 8.98
N ALA A 177 -8.70 -5.36 9.90
CA ALA A 177 -8.21 -5.52 11.25
C ALA A 177 -9.00 -6.60 12.01
N GLN A 178 -10.33 -6.57 11.91
CA GLN A 178 -11.19 -7.60 12.51
C GLN A 178 -10.83 -9.01 12.00
N VAL A 179 -10.63 -9.17 10.68
CA VAL A 179 -10.23 -10.44 10.06
C VAL A 179 -8.87 -10.91 10.60
N LEU A 180 -7.87 -10.05 10.61
CA LEU A 180 -6.51 -10.39 11.04
C LEU A 180 -6.40 -10.66 12.54
N LEU A 181 -7.39 -10.21 13.35
CA LEU A 181 -7.42 -10.43 14.79
C LEU A 181 -8.32 -11.59 15.22
N ALA A 182 -9.33 -11.90 14.41
CA ALA A 182 -10.40 -12.84 14.82
C ALA A 182 -9.92 -14.25 15.14
N TRP A 183 -8.81 -14.71 14.58
CA TRP A 183 -8.25 -16.06 14.79
C TRP A 183 -6.89 -16.06 15.51
N GLU A 184 -6.54 -14.94 16.13
CA GLU A 184 -5.35 -14.87 16.98
C GLU A 184 -5.56 -15.56 18.31
N GLU A 185 -4.45 -15.91 18.98
CA GLU A 185 -4.47 -16.46 20.34
C GLU A 185 -5.16 -15.49 21.32
N PRO A 186 -5.84 -16.01 22.37
CA PRO A 186 -6.66 -15.23 23.29
C PRO A 186 -5.95 -14.00 23.85
N GLU A 187 -4.68 -14.14 24.24
CA GLU A 187 -3.89 -13.03 24.81
C GLU A 187 -3.60 -11.93 23.79
N ARG A 188 -3.28 -12.32 22.55
CA ARG A 188 -3.06 -11.37 21.46
C ARG A 188 -4.35 -10.68 21.04
N MET A 189 -5.45 -11.43 21.03
CA MET A 189 -6.78 -10.91 20.76
C MET A 189 -7.20 -9.90 21.82
N GLN A 190 -7.00 -10.19 23.12
CA GLN A 190 -7.29 -9.25 24.20
C GLN A 190 -6.47 -7.96 24.08
N ARG A 191 -5.17 -8.06 23.78
CA ARG A 191 -4.33 -6.89 23.55
C ARG A 191 -4.84 -6.06 22.37
N GLY A 192 -5.16 -6.68 21.25
CA GLY A 192 -5.67 -6.02 20.05
C GLY A 192 -7.04 -5.38 20.22
N LEU A 193 -7.84 -5.86 21.19
CA LEU A 193 -9.15 -5.27 21.51
C LEU A 193 -9.04 -4.00 22.37
N ARG A 194 -7.92 -3.76 23.01
CA ARG A 194 -7.74 -2.52 23.81
C ARG A 194 -7.75 -1.31 22.88
N GLY A 195 -8.72 -0.41 23.08
CA GLY A 195 -8.89 0.79 22.26
C GLY A 195 -9.40 0.53 20.83
N SER A 196 -9.84 -0.70 20.52
CA SER A 196 -10.45 -1.00 19.23
C SER A 196 -11.89 -0.48 19.14
N ARG A 197 -12.34 -0.15 17.92
CA ARG A 197 -13.71 0.27 17.60
C ARG A 197 -14.66 -0.92 17.37
N TYR A 198 -14.18 -2.13 17.52
CA TYR A 198 -14.95 -3.38 17.44
C TYR A 198 -14.76 -4.22 18.69
N SER A 199 -15.70 -5.11 18.97
CA SER A 199 -15.75 -5.90 20.21
C SER A 199 -15.37 -7.38 19.97
N ALA A 200 -15.17 -8.13 21.07
CA ALA A 200 -15.00 -9.57 21.04
C ALA A 200 -16.22 -10.28 20.40
N VAL A 201 -17.43 -9.75 20.59
CA VAL A 201 -18.65 -10.26 19.95
C VAL A 201 -18.59 -10.10 18.45
N ALA A 202 -18.09 -8.96 17.95
CA ALA A 202 -17.88 -8.76 16.51
C ALA A 202 -16.87 -9.76 15.96
N LEU A 203 -15.74 -10.03 16.65
CA LEU A 203 -14.77 -11.04 16.23
C LEU A 203 -15.34 -12.47 16.25
N ALA A 204 -16.17 -12.81 17.23
CA ALA A 204 -16.88 -14.08 17.24
C ALA A 204 -17.84 -14.23 16.05
N ALA A 205 -18.52 -13.15 15.67
CA ALA A 205 -19.36 -13.13 14.47
C ALA A 205 -18.52 -13.27 13.19
N VAL A 206 -17.34 -12.66 13.12
CA VAL A 206 -16.38 -12.82 12.00
C VAL A 206 -15.97 -14.29 11.87
N ARG A 207 -15.62 -14.96 12.97
CA ARG A 207 -15.28 -16.39 12.96
C ARG A 207 -16.41 -17.28 12.43
N ARG A 208 -17.66 -17.01 12.84
CA ARG A 208 -18.84 -17.81 12.39
C ARG A 208 -19.15 -17.62 10.92
N ARG A 209 -19.09 -16.39 10.40
CA ARG A 209 -19.49 -16.10 9.01
C ARG A 209 -18.34 -16.11 8.01
N GLY A 210 -17.07 -16.12 8.48
CA GLY A 210 -15.88 -16.16 7.63
C GLY A 210 -15.45 -14.83 7.03
N TRP A 211 -16.11 -13.71 7.36
CA TRP A 211 -15.80 -12.38 6.83
C TRP A 211 -16.17 -11.27 7.82
N ALA A 212 -15.62 -10.09 7.62
CA ALA A 212 -15.90 -8.90 8.42
C ALA A 212 -16.40 -7.74 7.56
N HIS A 213 -17.12 -6.79 8.15
CA HIS A 213 -17.40 -5.48 7.56
C HIS A 213 -17.18 -4.38 8.59
N SER A 214 -16.94 -3.19 8.10
CA SER A 214 -16.94 -1.97 8.93
C SER A 214 -17.58 -0.81 8.16
N VAL A 215 -18.17 0.12 8.90
CA VAL A 215 -18.81 1.31 8.37
C VAL A 215 -18.41 2.49 9.24
N GLY A 216 -17.61 3.44 8.68
CA GLY A 216 -17.17 4.62 9.39
C GLY A 216 -16.18 4.36 10.53
N GLU A 217 -15.66 3.13 10.71
CA GLU A 217 -14.75 2.82 11.82
C GLU A 217 -13.37 3.47 11.63
N ARG A 218 -12.75 3.29 10.47
CA ARG A 218 -11.42 3.86 10.18
C ARG A 218 -11.53 5.33 9.86
N GLU A 219 -12.39 5.66 8.92
CA GLU A 219 -12.65 7.03 8.48
C GLU A 219 -14.16 7.24 8.32
N PRO A 220 -14.70 8.40 8.74
CA PRO A 220 -16.07 8.78 8.44
C PRO A 220 -16.31 8.72 6.91
N GLY A 221 -17.42 8.15 6.49
CA GLY A 221 -17.75 8.05 5.06
C GLY A 221 -17.17 6.83 4.34
N VAL A 222 -16.31 6.03 4.96
CA VAL A 222 -15.72 4.82 4.35
C VAL A 222 -16.35 3.57 4.94
N ALA A 223 -16.75 2.64 4.06
CA ALA A 223 -17.14 1.29 4.41
C ALA A 223 -16.17 0.27 3.80
N SER A 224 -16.09 -0.93 4.38
CA SER A 224 -15.26 -2.01 3.88
C SER A 224 -15.80 -3.39 4.22
N VAL A 225 -15.43 -4.38 3.40
CA VAL A 225 -15.66 -5.81 3.63
C VAL A 225 -14.35 -6.56 3.44
N SER A 226 -14.04 -7.50 4.33
CA SER A 226 -12.80 -8.27 4.27
C SER A 226 -13.02 -9.74 4.56
N ALA A 227 -12.20 -10.60 3.93
CA ALA A 227 -12.15 -12.04 4.18
C ALA A 227 -10.70 -12.52 4.38
N PRO A 228 -10.50 -13.62 5.15
CA PRO A 228 -9.20 -14.15 5.49
C PRO A 228 -8.56 -14.94 4.35
N VAL A 229 -7.30 -14.66 4.06
CA VAL A 229 -6.42 -15.55 3.29
C VAL A 229 -5.72 -16.49 4.26
N ARG A 230 -5.82 -17.79 4.02
CA ARG A 230 -5.31 -18.84 4.91
C ARG A 230 -4.13 -19.57 4.30
N SER A 231 -3.14 -19.86 5.14
CA SER A 231 -2.07 -20.80 4.81
C SER A 231 -2.61 -22.23 4.66
N PRO A 232 -1.81 -23.19 4.14
CA PRO A 232 -2.16 -24.61 4.11
C PRO A 232 -2.50 -25.18 5.50
N SER A 233 -1.90 -24.66 6.56
CA SER A 233 -2.20 -25.02 7.96
C SER A 233 -3.49 -24.39 8.51
N GLY A 234 -4.24 -23.64 7.70
CA GLY A 234 -5.47 -22.97 8.13
C GLY A 234 -5.28 -21.63 8.86
N LYS A 235 -4.03 -21.23 9.14
CA LYS A 235 -3.72 -19.95 9.82
C LYS A 235 -4.05 -18.78 8.91
N VAL A 236 -4.67 -17.73 9.45
CA VAL A 236 -4.89 -16.46 8.72
C VAL A 236 -3.58 -15.72 8.62
N ILE A 237 -3.13 -15.47 7.39
CA ILE A 237 -1.84 -14.81 7.07
C ILE A 237 -2.01 -13.46 6.36
N ALA A 238 -3.18 -13.22 5.79
CA ALA A 238 -3.53 -11.96 5.16
C ALA A 238 -5.06 -11.75 5.19
N ALA A 239 -5.50 -10.54 4.87
CA ALA A 239 -6.90 -10.19 4.66
C ALA A 239 -7.05 -9.52 3.30
N VAL A 240 -7.97 -10.01 2.46
CA VAL A 240 -8.44 -9.32 1.26
C VAL A 240 -9.58 -8.41 1.65
N SER A 241 -9.60 -7.20 1.11
CA SER A 241 -10.58 -6.17 1.44
C SER A 241 -11.08 -5.47 0.18
N VAL A 242 -12.34 -5.07 0.21
CA VAL A 242 -12.92 -4.07 -0.68
C VAL A 242 -13.31 -2.89 0.17
N SER A 243 -12.98 -1.67 -0.25
CA SER A 243 -13.31 -0.46 0.47
C SER A 243 -13.64 0.70 -0.45
N GLY A 244 -14.51 1.58 0.03
CA GLY A 244 -14.96 2.76 -0.71
C GLY A 244 -15.97 3.59 0.08
N PRO A 245 -16.57 4.62 -0.54
CA PRO A 245 -17.57 5.45 0.09
C PRO A 245 -18.82 4.67 0.52
N ILE A 246 -19.38 5.02 1.67
CA ILE A 246 -20.59 4.39 2.24
C ILE A 246 -21.77 4.51 1.26
N GLU A 247 -21.85 5.59 0.51
CA GLU A 247 -22.94 5.84 -0.46
C GLU A 247 -23.01 4.75 -1.54
N ARG A 248 -21.86 4.14 -1.90
CA ARG A 248 -21.80 3.06 -2.90
C ARG A 248 -21.75 1.68 -2.26
N LEU A 249 -20.94 1.49 -1.23
CA LEU A 249 -20.84 0.21 -0.53
C LEU A 249 -22.04 -0.09 0.35
N SER A 250 -22.88 0.90 0.63
CA SER A 250 -24.00 0.87 1.57
C SER A 250 -23.63 0.71 3.05
N ARG A 251 -24.62 0.91 3.93
CA ARG A 251 -24.45 0.64 5.38
C ARG A 251 -24.47 -0.85 5.73
N GLN A 252 -24.73 -1.71 4.74
CA GLN A 252 -24.66 -3.17 4.87
C GLN A 252 -23.77 -3.76 3.77
N PRO A 253 -22.47 -3.38 3.73
CA PRO A 253 -21.58 -3.70 2.61
C PRO A 253 -21.39 -5.21 2.43
N GLY A 254 -21.53 -5.98 3.50
CA GLY A 254 -21.42 -7.44 3.47
C GLY A 254 -22.50 -8.13 2.64
N ARG A 255 -23.70 -7.59 2.54
CA ARG A 255 -24.76 -8.19 1.72
C ARG A 255 -24.44 -8.18 0.23
N LEU A 256 -23.75 -7.13 -0.22
CA LEU A 256 -23.40 -6.93 -1.63
C LEU A 256 -22.06 -7.56 -1.99
N HIS A 257 -21.06 -7.45 -1.12
CA HIS A 257 -19.67 -7.69 -1.52
C HIS A 257 -19.02 -8.89 -0.83
N ALA A 258 -19.58 -9.43 0.25
CA ALA A 258 -18.97 -10.57 0.96
C ALA A 258 -18.73 -11.79 0.05
N PRO A 259 -19.64 -12.21 -0.83
CA PRO A 259 -19.40 -13.35 -1.70
C PRO A 259 -18.18 -13.18 -2.61
N ALA A 260 -18.02 -12.00 -3.23
CA ALA A 260 -16.89 -11.71 -4.10
C ALA A 260 -15.57 -11.64 -3.33
N VAL A 261 -15.58 -11.03 -2.13
CA VAL A 261 -14.37 -10.89 -1.28
C VAL A 261 -13.95 -12.28 -0.73
N ILE A 262 -14.90 -13.12 -0.32
CA ILE A 262 -14.63 -14.49 0.11
C ILE A 262 -14.01 -15.29 -1.04
N ALA A 263 -14.61 -15.28 -2.23
CA ALA A 263 -14.09 -15.99 -3.40
C ALA A 263 -12.66 -15.55 -3.77
N ALA A 264 -12.36 -14.26 -3.69
CA ALA A 264 -11.00 -13.74 -3.91
C ALA A 264 -10.00 -14.25 -2.85
N ALA A 265 -10.38 -14.24 -1.57
CA ALA A 265 -9.55 -14.72 -0.48
C ALA A 265 -9.32 -16.26 -0.55
N GLU A 266 -10.34 -17.03 -0.93
CA GLU A 266 -10.24 -18.48 -1.15
C GLU A 266 -9.30 -18.81 -2.30
N ARG A 267 -9.39 -18.08 -3.42
CA ARG A 267 -8.49 -18.27 -4.55
C ARG A 267 -7.02 -18.03 -4.17
N LEU A 268 -6.73 -16.99 -3.40
CA LEU A 268 -5.38 -16.74 -2.89
C LEU A 268 -4.93 -17.84 -1.92
N SER A 269 -5.82 -18.32 -1.07
CA SER A 269 -5.54 -19.43 -0.14
C SER A 269 -5.28 -20.74 -0.89
N GLU A 270 -5.96 -20.99 -2.01
CA GLU A 270 -5.78 -22.17 -2.86
C GLU A 270 -4.40 -22.19 -3.54
N VAL A 271 -3.91 -21.02 -4.01
CA VAL A 271 -2.55 -20.90 -4.58
C VAL A 271 -1.51 -21.37 -3.58
N LEU A 272 -1.66 -21.00 -2.31
CA LEU A 272 -0.75 -21.42 -1.25
C LEU A 272 -0.83 -22.91 -0.94
N ARG A 273 -2.03 -23.52 -1.01
CA ARG A 273 -2.21 -24.97 -0.80
C ARG A 273 -1.56 -25.81 -1.88
N ARG A 274 -1.69 -25.41 -3.15
CA ARG A 274 -1.08 -26.11 -4.29
C ARG A 274 0.45 -26.10 -4.28
N SER A 275 1.03 -25.13 -3.60
CA SER A 275 2.50 -24.96 -3.54
C SER A 275 3.17 -25.71 -2.36
N GLY A 276 2.41 -26.22 -1.42
CA GLY A 276 2.90 -26.99 -0.26
C GLY A 276 2.86 -28.50 -0.46
N GLY A 277 2.50 -28.97 -1.65
CA GLY A 277 2.36 -30.38 -1.99
C GLY A 277 3.39 -30.94 -2.98
N GLU A 278 4.51 -30.18 -3.25
CA GLU A 278 5.68 -30.67 -4.00
C GLU A 278 6.83 -30.96 -3.08
#